data_404211d9d32a428a14e77b24261b7444
#
_entry.id   404211d9d32a428a14e77b24261b7444
#
_cell.length_a   1.000
_cell.length_b   1.000
_cell.length_c   1.000
_cell.angle_alpha   90.00
_cell.angle_beta   90.00
_cell.angle_gamma   90.00
#
_symmetry.space_group_name_H-M   'P 1'
#
loop_
_entity.id
_entity.type
_entity.pdbx_description
1 polymer ?
#
loop_
_entity_poly.entity_id
_entity_poly.type
_entity_poly.pdbx_seq_one_letter_code
_entity_poly.pdbx_strand_id
1 'polypeptide(L)'
;MKQLNILLSFLLIGLCTTAQPLVNEADVLRGSLNENRDWFDIKRYVIDVTPNYEAKSIVGVVSWKALAVKPSKQIQIDLQTPMVIDSILLWPNVNDGMNAVRLEFTRSNNIAIAQIEKQIPKGKQFGLTIFYHGVPKEAIRPPWDGGWIWKKDSNGQPWMSVACQGLGASVWYPCKDHQSDEPEEGAQLTIQVPKDKNLIAIGNGRKVAETNMVNINNNNRFSWQVTNPINSYNIIPYIGDYVGWKETYKGLKGKLDISYWVLRSDSAKAVEQFKQVPKMLEAFEYWFGPYPFYEDGFQMVQSPHLGMEHQSAIAYGNQFKNGYFGRDL
;
A
#
# COMPACT_ATOMS: atom_id res chain seq x y z
N MET A 1 34.53 -13.00 46.26
CA MET A 1 33.17 -12.52 45.89
C MET A 1 33.20 -11.42 44.81
N LYS A 2 34.02 -10.37 44.91
CA LYS A 2 34.10 -9.31 43.89
C LYS A 2 34.54 -9.80 42.47
N GLN A 3 35.49 -10.72 42.42
CA GLN A 3 35.96 -11.28 41.11
C GLN A 3 34.93 -12.19 40.45
N LEU A 4 34.08 -12.90 41.22
CA LEU A 4 33.02 -13.77 40.71
C LEU A 4 31.91 -12.93 40.05
N ASN A 5 31.57 -11.78 40.65
CA ASN A 5 30.56 -10.88 40.12
C ASN A 5 30.97 -10.22 38.79
N ILE A 6 32.28 -9.94 38.60
CA ILE A 6 32.83 -9.39 37.34
C ILE A 6 32.76 -10.46 36.24
N LEU A 7 33.10 -11.72 36.54
CA LEU A 7 33.00 -12.82 35.57
C LEU A 7 31.56 -13.09 35.15
N LEU A 8 30.61 -13.02 36.08
CA LEU A 8 29.17 -13.17 35.76
C LEU A 8 28.64 -12.02 34.88
N SER A 9 29.13 -10.78 35.11
CA SER A 9 28.78 -9.61 34.30
C SER A 9 29.31 -9.72 32.88
N PHE A 10 30.52 -10.23 32.67
CA PHE A 10 31.05 -10.49 31.33
C PHE A 10 30.36 -11.65 30.62
N LEU A 11 29.91 -12.67 31.34
CA LEU A 11 29.13 -13.78 30.76
C LEU A 11 27.73 -13.32 30.29
N LEU A 12 27.10 -12.41 31.05
CA LEU A 12 25.79 -11.82 30.67
C LEU A 12 25.89 -10.88 29.45
N ILE A 13 26.99 -10.15 29.30
CA ILE A 13 27.24 -9.29 28.13
C ILE A 13 27.50 -10.14 26.88
N GLY A 14 28.18 -11.28 27.01
CA GLY A 14 28.42 -12.23 25.91
C GLY A 14 27.15 -12.92 25.37
N LEU A 15 26.09 -13.02 26.17
CA LEU A 15 24.81 -13.62 25.74
C LEU A 15 23.88 -12.64 25.01
N CYS A 16 24.17 -11.34 25.04
CA CYS A 16 23.37 -10.32 24.35
C CYS A 16 23.79 -10.04 22.90
N THR A 17 24.84 -10.67 22.38
CA THR A 17 25.45 -10.28 21.09
C THR A 17 25.08 -11.14 19.88
N THR A 18 24.06 -12.01 19.95
CA THR A 18 23.79 -12.93 18.84
C THR A 18 22.35 -12.95 18.33
N ALA A 19 21.64 -11.86 18.43
CA ALA A 19 20.35 -11.77 17.73
C ALA A 19 20.45 -10.78 16.56
N GLN A 20 21.36 -11.04 15.63
CA GLN A 20 21.11 -10.51 14.29
C GLN A 20 19.93 -11.30 13.72
N PRO A 21 18.83 -10.62 13.33
CA PRO A 21 17.74 -11.30 12.67
C PRO A 21 18.30 -12.03 11.46
N LEU A 22 18.03 -13.33 11.34
CA LEU A 22 18.42 -14.09 10.17
C LEU A 22 17.76 -13.43 8.95
N VAL A 23 18.58 -12.93 8.03
CA VAL A 23 18.11 -12.38 6.75
C VAL A 23 17.43 -13.51 6.00
N ASN A 24 16.14 -13.38 5.75
CA ASN A 24 15.35 -14.36 5.02
C ASN A 24 15.21 -13.97 3.53
N GLU A 25 14.64 -14.84 2.73
CA GLU A 25 14.45 -14.63 1.30
C GLU A 25 13.63 -13.35 1.00
N ALA A 26 12.64 -13.04 1.82
CA ALA A 26 11.84 -11.82 1.67
C ALA A 26 12.66 -10.55 1.95
N ASP A 27 13.58 -10.59 2.91
CA ASP A 27 14.49 -9.47 3.19
C ASP A 27 15.46 -9.26 2.02
N VAL A 28 15.97 -10.34 1.43
CA VAL A 28 16.82 -10.28 0.23
C VAL A 28 16.02 -9.70 -0.94
N LEU A 29 14.79 -10.14 -1.14
CA LEU A 29 13.92 -9.66 -2.22
C LEU A 29 13.73 -8.14 -2.13
N ARG A 30 13.39 -7.61 -0.98
CA ARG A 30 13.19 -6.17 -0.76
C ARG A 30 14.48 -5.37 -0.67
N GLY A 31 15.53 -5.97 -0.14
CA GLY A 31 16.81 -5.29 0.14
C GLY A 31 17.80 -5.26 -1.02
N SER A 32 17.55 -6.02 -2.12
CA SER A 32 18.51 -6.14 -3.22
C SER A 32 17.97 -5.63 -4.55
N LEU A 33 18.81 -4.92 -5.29
CA LEU A 33 18.60 -4.55 -6.69
C LEU A 33 19.50 -5.42 -7.56
N ASN A 34 19.00 -6.57 -8.01
CA ASN A 34 19.69 -7.41 -8.97
C ASN A 34 19.54 -6.88 -10.41
N GLU A 35 20.23 -7.49 -11.37
CA GLU A 35 20.26 -7.10 -12.79
C GLU A 35 18.88 -7.07 -13.46
N ASN A 36 17.89 -7.82 -12.95
CA ASN A 36 16.54 -7.87 -13.49
C ASN A 36 15.63 -6.77 -12.90
N ARG A 37 16.09 -6.04 -11.87
CA ARG A 37 15.35 -4.95 -11.21
C ARG A 37 16.03 -3.59 -11.29
N ASP A 38 17.36 -3.52 -11.40
CA ASP A 38 18.15 -2.29 -11.31
C ASP A 38 18.15 -1.45 -12.61
N TRP A 39 17.57 -1.98 -13.69
CA TRP A 39 17.59 -1.36 -15.00
C TRP A 39 16.36 -0.49 -15.31
N PHE A 40 15.33 -0.55 -14.50
CA PHE A 40 14.12 0.27 -14.67
C PHE A 40 13.72 0.96 -13.37
N ASP A 41 13.04 2.07 -13.54
CA ASP A 41 12.53 2.96 -12.51
C ASP A 41 11.03 3.13 -12.73
N ILE A 42 10.22 2.82 -11.72
CA ILE A 42 8.76 2.92 -11.81
C ILE A 42 8.36 4.39 -11.62
N LYS A 43 7.61 4.92 -12.57
CA LYS A 43 7.11 6.29 -12.52
C LYS A 43 5.69 6.38 -11.98
N ARG A 44 4.86 5.36 -12.22
CA ARG A 44 3.47 5.32 -11.76
C ARG A 44 2.94 3.91 -11.67
N TYR A 45 2.11 3.65 -10.69
CA TYR A 45 1.21 2.49 -10.63
C TYR A 45 -0.24 2.90 -10.88
N VAL A 46 -0.97 2.07 -11.65
CA VAL A 46 -2.44 2.11 -11.76
C VAL A 46 -2.95 0.72 -11.41
N ILE A 47 -3.64 0.61 -10.29
CA ILE A 47 -4.10 -0.67 -9.71
C ILE A 47 -5.63 -0.69 -9.76
N ASP A 48 -6.20 -1.76 -10.27
CA ASP A 48 -7.63 -2.07 -10.19
C ASP A 48 -7.79 -3.41 -9.49
N VAL A 49 -8.52 -3.46 -8.39
CA VAL A 49 -8.66 -4.66 -7.56
C VAL A 49 -10.11 -4.89 -7.16
N THR A 50 -10.53 -6.16 -7.23
CA THR A 50 -11.84 -6.63 -6.79
C THR A 50 -11.64 -7.70 -5.71
N PRO A 51 -11.83 -7.38 -4.43
CA PRO A 51 -11.80 -8.38 -3.36
C PRO A 51 -13.12 -9.14 -3.28
N ASN A 52 -13.02 -10.42 -2.96
CA ASN A 52 -14.13 -11.28 -2.59
C ASN A 52 -13.97 -11.70 -1.13
N TYR A 53 -14.79 -11.14 -0.25
CA TYR A 53 -14.71 -11.39 1.19
C TYR A 53 -14.96 -12.87 1.53
N GLU A 54 -15.98 -13.49 0.92
CA GLU A 54 -16.40 -14.85 1.25
C GLU A 54 -15.34 -15.88 0.83
N ALA A 55 -14.73 -15.68 -0.34
CA ALA A 55 -13.68 -16.54 -0.85
C ALA A 55 -12.27 -16.16 -0.31
N LYS A 56 -12.16 -15.05 0.43
CA LYS A 56 -10.88 -14.46 0.87
C LYS A 56 -9.88 -14.30 -0.27
N SER A 57 -10.35 -13.92 -1.44
CA SER A 57 -9.55 -13.82 -2.66
C SER A 57 -9.63 -12.43 -3.27
N ILE A 58 -8.67 -12.12 -4.12
CA ILE A 58 -8.65 -10.90 -4.91
C ILE A 58 -8.39 -11.23 -6.39
N VAL A 59 -8.95 -10.42 -7.25
CA VAL A 59 -8.63 -10.38 -8.68
C VAL A 59 -8.24 -8.96 -9.01
N GLY A 60 -7.16 -8.77 -9.76
CA GLY A 60 -6.70 -7.43 -10.08
C GLY A 60 -5.93 -7.32 -11.37
N VAL A 61 -5.75 -6.06 -11.75
CA VAL A 61 -4.89 -5.65 -12.84
C VAL A 61 -4.02 -4.51 -12.33
N VAL A 62 -2.73 -4.59 -12.57
CA VAL A 62 -1.84 -3.47 -12.30
C VAL A 62 -1.14 -3.05 -13.59
N SER A 63 -1.16 -1.75 -13.86
CA SER A 63 -0.38 -1.16 -14.96
C SER A 63 0.76 -0.33 -14.38
N TRP A 64 1.95 -0.53 -14.94
CA TRP A 64 3.15 0.22 -14.63
C TRP A 64 3.46 1.19 -15.74
N LYS A 65 3.86 2.39 -15.38
CA LYS A 65 4.65 3.28 -16.23
C LYS A 65 6.07 3.27 -15.70
N ALA A 66 7.03 2.94 -16.53
CA ALA A 66 8.43 2.79 -16.15
C ALA A 66 9.38 3.48 -17.14
N LEU A 67 10.57 3.84 -16.64
CA LEU A 67 11.69 4.39 -17.40
C LEU A 67 12.85 3.40 -17.38
N ALA A 68 13.37 3.01 -18.53
CA ALA A 68 14.60 2.22 -18.60
C ALA A 68 15.82 3.09 -18.28
N VAL A 69 16.53 2.80 -17.18
CA VAL A 69 17.76 3.49 -16.78
C VAL A 69 19.01 2.79 -17.31
N LYS A 70 18.88 1.52 -17.69
CA LYS A 70 19.84 0.69 -18.39
C LYS A 70 19.12 -0.14 -19.46
N PRO A 71 19.79 -0.65 -20.50
CA PRO A 71 19.15 -1.54 -21.46
C PRO A 71 18.98 -2.95 -20.87
N SER A 72 17.82 -3.60 -21.09
CA SER A 72 17.60 -4.99 -20.66
C SER A 72 16.65 -5.76 -21.58
N LYS A 73 16.69 -7.10 -21.46
CA LYS A 73 15.78 -8.06 -22.09
C LYS A 73 15.00 -8.90 -21.07
N GLN A 74 15.18 -8.66 -19.78
CA GLN A 74 14.47 -9.38 -18.72
C GLN A 74 13.94 -8.39 -17.70
N ILE A 75 12.78 -8.69 -17.14
CA ILE A 75 12.20 -7.87 -16.08
C ILE A 75 11.69 -8.76 -14.95
N GLN A 76 12.08 -8.43 -13.74
CA GLN A 76 11.56 -9.07 -12.53
C GLN A 76 10.30 -8.37 -12.06
N ILE A 77 9.31 -9.17 -11.70
CA ILE A 77 8.05 -8.77 -11.10
C ILE A 77 7.91 -9.52 -9.79
N ASP A 78 7.68 -8.80 -8.73
CA ASP A 78 7.53 -9.36 -7.40
C ASP A 78 6.04 -9.52 -7.07
N LEU A 79 5.61 -10.74 -6.76
CA LEU A 79 4.26 -11.07 -6.26
C LEU A 79 4.37 -12.31 -5.39
N GLN A 80 3.98 -12.20 -4.13
CA GLN A 80 4.17 -13.30 -3.18
C GLN A 80 3.16 -14.43 -3.40
N THR A 81 3.64 -15.65 -3.22
CA THR A 81 2.77 -16.82 -3.15
C THR A 81 1.83 -16.71 -1.95
N PRO A 82 0.58 -17.20 -2.07
CA PRO A 82 0.01 -18.01 -3.15
C PRO A 82 -0.68 -17.21 -4.28
N MET A 83 -0.47 -15.90 -4.38
CA MET A 83 -1.01 -15.10 -5.50
C MET A 83 -0.45 -15.57 -6.84
N VAL A 84 -1.23 -15.48 -7.91
CA VAL A 84 -0.93 -15.97 -9.25
C VAL A 84 -0.86 -14.82 -10.25
N ILE A 85 0.14 -14.83 -11.14
CA ILE A 85 0.20 -13.97 -12.32
C ILE A 85 -0.45 -14.73 -13.50
N ASP A 86 -1.49 -14.16 -14.09
CA ASP A 86 -2.21 -14.76 -15.22
C ASP A 86 -1.57 -14.44 -16.56
N SER A 87 -1.16 -13.17 -16.71
CA SER A 87 -0.49 -12.70 -17.93
C SER A 87 0.22 -11.37 -17.70
N ILE A 88 1.21 -11.13 -18.52
CA ILE A 88 2.00 -9.91 -18.55
C ILE A 88 1.97 -9.36 -19.97
N LEU A 89 1.55 -8.11 -20.13
CA LEU A 89 1.57 -7.37 -21.38
C LEU A 89 2.60 -6.26 -21.29
N LEU A 90 3.52 -6.19 -22.26
CA LEU A 90 4.47 -5.10 -22.42
C LEU A 90 3.91 -4.09 -23.42
N TRP A 91 3.97 -2.82 -23.05
CA TRP A 91 3.72 -1.66 -23.90
C TRP A 91 5.07 -1.00 -24.19
N PRO A 92 5.72 -1.31 -25.33
CA PRO A 92 7.05 -0.76 -25.63
C PRO A 92 7.08 0.77 -25.74
N ASN A 93 5.92 1.38 -25.94
CA ASN A 93 5.68 2.81 -25.88
C ASN A 93 4.38 3.08 -25.10
N VAL A 94 4.46 3.77 -24.00
CA VAL A 94 3.30 4.11 -23.14
C VAL A 94 2.24 4.96 -23.84
N ASN A 95 2.61 5.66 -24.91
CA ASN A 95 1.72 6.50 -25.69
C ASN A 95 1.08 5.77 -26.88
N ASP A 96 1.48 4.52 -27.14
CA ASP A 96 0.99 3.73 -28.27
C ASP A 96 -0.03 2.71 -27.77
N GLY A 97 -1.29 3.10 -27.71
CA GLY A 97 -2.39 2.32 -27.12
C GLY A 97 -2.77 1.03 -27.87
N MET A 98 -2.03 0.60 -28.91
CA MET A 98 -2.46 -0.52 -29.77
C MET A 98 -1.46 -1.67 -29.94
N ASN A 99 -0.25 -1.60 -29.39
CA ASN A 99 0.82 -2.57 -29.67
C ASN A 99 1.35 -3.24 -28.41
N ALA A 100 0.46 -3.77 -27.58
CA ALA A 100 0.86 -4.59 -26.43
C ALA A 100 1.40 -5.94 -26.90
N VAL A 101 2.51 -6.38 -26.31
CA VAL A 101 3.12 -7.68 -26.55
C VAL A 101 2.97 -8.54 -25.30
N ARG A 102 2.39 -9.74 -25.41
CA ARG A 102 2.33 -10.70 -24.32
C ARG A 102 3.74 -11.25 -24.07
N LEU A 103 4.17 -11.20 -22.83
CA LEU A 103 5.47 -11.74 -22.42
C LEU A 103 5.34 -13.15 -21.87
N GLU A 104 6.27 -14.00 -22.26
CA GLU A 104 6.51 -15.27 -21.58
C GLU A 104 7.31 -15.02 -20.30
N PHE A 105 6.99 -15.76 -19.24
CA PHE A 105 7.67 -15.61 -17.97
C PHE A 105 7.82 -16.96 -17.26
N THR A 106 8.84 -17.04 -16.43
CA THR A 106 9.04 -18.11 -15.46
C THR A 106 8.82 -17.58 -14.06
N ARG A 107 8.34 -18.41 -13.16
CA ARG A 107 8.12 -18.02 -11.77
C ARG A 107 8.83 -18.97 -10.82
N SER A 108 9.55 -18.41 -9.86
CA SER A 108 10.12 -19.12 -8.70
C SER A 108 9.68 -18.40 -7.43
N ASN A 109 8.89 -19.08 -6.60
CA ASN A 109 8.33 -18.52 -5.36
C ASN A 109 7.65 -17.16 -5.58
N ASN A 110 8.23 -16.11 -5.01
CA ASN A 110 7.67 -14.75 -5.01
C ASN A 110 8.13 -13.90 -6.22
N ILE A 111 8.92 -14.47 -7.13
CA ILE A 111 9.56 -13.75 -8.23
C ILE A 111 9.09 -14.33 -9.57
N ALA A 112 8.66 -13.48 -10.48
CA ALA A 112 8.47 -13.79 -11.89
C ALA A 112 9.52 -13.05 -12.73
N ILE A 113 10.18 -13.76 -13.67
CA ILE A 113 11.11 -13.18 -14.64
C ILE A 113 10.46 -13.29 -16.01
N ALA A 114 10.09 -12.13 -16.57
CA ALA A 114 9.52 -12.06 -17.92
C ALA A 114 10.60 -11.73 -18.96
N GLN A 115 10.48 -12.37 -20.13
CA GLN A 115 11.43 -12.22 -21.25
C GLN A 115 10.95 -11.17 -22.21
N ILE A 116 11.83 -10.24 -22.58
CA ILE A 116 11.57 -9.16 -23.53
C ILE A 116 12.33 -9.47 -24.81
N GLU A 117 11.62 -9.81 -25.88
CA GLU A 117 12.22 -10.20 -27.14
C GLU A 117 13.16 -9.11 -27.69
N LYS A 118 12.65 -7.89 -27.81
CA LYS A 118 13.40 -6.74 -28.27
C LYS A 118 13.85 -5.88 -27.10
N GLN A 119 15.15 -5.78 -26.88
CA GLN A 119 15.76 -5.00 -25.82
C GLN A 119 15.16 -3.59 -25.71
N ILE A 120 14.79 -3.18 -24.50
CA ILE A 120 14.37 -1.81 -24.20
C ILE A 120 15.64 -0.97 -23.95
N PRO A 121 15.88 0.08 -24.78
CA PRO A 121 17.08 0.90 -24.62
C PRO A 121 16.96 1.87 -23.45
N LYS A 122 18.12 2.26 -22.89
CA LYS A 122 18.19 3.32 -21.86
C LYS A 122 17.45 4.60 -22.29
N GLY A 123 16.74 5.23 -21.38
CA GLY A 123 15.98 6.46 -21.56
C GLY A 123 14.59 6.26 -22.19
N LYS A 124 14.23 5.03 -22.56
CA LYS A 124 12.91 4.73 -23.11
C LYS A 124 11.88 4.54 -21.98
N GLN A 125 10.75 5.22 -22.09
CA GLN A 125 9.58 4.90 -21.28
C GLN A 125 8.83 3.70 -21.87
N PHE A 126 8.37 2.81 -21.01
CA PHE A 126 7.58 1.64 -21.37
C PHE A 126 6.53 1.37 -20.30
N GLY A 127 5.56 0.54 -20.59
CA GLY A 127 4.53 0.11 -19.64
C GLY A 127 4.45 -1.40 -19.53
N LEU A 128 4.00 -1.88 -18.39
CA LEU A 128 3.53 -3.24 -18.20
C LEU A 128 2.07 -3.23 -17.74
N THR A 129 1.29 -4.20 -18.18
CA THR A 129 0.00 -4.51 -17.60
C THR A 129 0.02 -5.96 -17.14
N ILE A 130 -0.24 -6.20 -15.87
CA ILE A 130 -0.13 -7.50 -15.22
C ILE A 130 -1.50 -7.86 -14.68
N PHE A 131 -2.05 -8.98 -15.15
CA PHE A 131 -3.28 -9.57 -14.63
C PHE A 131 -2.93 -10.60 -13.58
N TYR A 132 -3.62 -10.54 -12.46
CA TYR A 132 -3.31 -11.43 -11.33
C TYR A 132 -4.56 -11.76 -10.52
N HIS A 133 -4.51 -12.88 -9.81
CA HIS A 133 -5.55 -13.27 -8.88
C HIS A 133 -5.00 -14.19 -7.78
N GLY A 134 -5.84 -14.51 -6.83
CA GLY A 134 -5.55 -15.55 -5.84
C GLY A 134 -6.05 -15.21 -4.44
N VAL A 135 -5.63 -16.05 -3.49
CA VAL A 135 -5.86 -15.86 -2.05
C VAL A 135 -4.60 -15.23 -1.48
N PRO A 136 -4.58 -13.92 -1.17
CA PRO A 136 -3.40 -13.31 -0.59
C PRO A 136 -3.12 -13.90 0.79
N LYS A 137 -1.85 -13.84 1.23
CA LYS A 137 -1.50 -14.18 2.61
C LYS A 137 -2.37 -13.37 3.57
N GLU A 138 -2.96 -14.03 4.56
CA GLU A 138 -3.74 -13.36 5.60
C GLU A 138 -2.83 -12.89 6.74
N ALA A 139 -3.01 -11.64 7.18
CA ALA A 139 -2.33 -11.13 8.36
C ALA A 139 -2.99 -11.70 9.63
N ILE A 140 -2.19 -12.32 10.52
CA ILE A 140 -2.67 -12.95 11.74
C ILE A 140 -2.70 -11.95 12.91
N ARG A 141 -1.69 -11.09 12.99
CA ARG A 141 -1.54 -10.06 14.03
C ARG A 141 -1.21 -8.69 13.41
N PRO A 142 -2.09 -8.15 12.51
CA PRO A 142 -1.82 -6.86 11.89
C PRO A 142 -1.76 -5.72 12.94
N PRO A 143 -0.90 -4.71 12.75
CA PRO A 143 -0.04 -4.50 11.60
C PRO A 143 1.33 -5.18 11.68
N TRP A 144 1.62 -5.93 12.75
CA TRP A 144 2.94 -6.50 13.05
C TRP A 144 3.37 -7.61 12.09
N ASP A 145 2.44 -8.20 11.38
CA ASP A 145 2.68 -9.11 10.26
C ASP A 145 1.95 -8.64 9.00
N GLY A 146 2.56 -8.88 7.85
CA GLY A 146 1.98 -8.51 6.55
C GLY A 146 0.93 -9.50 6.08
N GLY A 147 0.00 -8.99 5.28
CA GLY A 147 -1.04 -9.76 4.61
C GLY A 147 -2.34 -8.99 4.46
N TRP A 148 -3.29 -9.61 3.78
CA TRP A 148 -4.65 -9.11 3.67
C TRP A 148 -5.42 -9.36 4.96
N ILE A 149 -6.29 -8.43 5.35
CA ILE A 149 -7.06 -8.48 6.58
C ILE A 149 -8.53 -8.67 6.22
N TRP A 150 -9.10 -9.79 6.67
CA TRP A 150 -10.49 -10.19 6.44
C TRP A 150 -11.27 -10.18 7.74
N LYS A 151 -11.58 -8.99 8.26
CA LYS A 151 -12.35 -8.82 9.49
C LYS A 151 -13.82 -8.47 9.22
N LYS A 152 -14.62 -8.50 10.25
CA LYS A 152 -15.98 -7.95 10.30
C LYS A 152 -16.03 -6.81 11.30
N ASP A 153 -16.88 -5.84 11.02
CA ASP A 153 -17.24 -4.80 11.99
C ASP A 153 -18.20 -5.34 13.06
N SER A 154 -18.61 -4.49 14.00
CA SER A 154 -19.54 -4.85 15.08
C SER A 154 -20.94 -5.27 14.57
N ASN A 155 -21.30 -4.91 13.34
CA ASN A 155 -22.56 -5.25 12.69
C ASN A 155 -22.45 -6.49 11.80
N GLY A 156 -21.25 -7.14 11.78
CA GLY A 156 -20.99 -8.31 10.95
C GLY A 156 -20.71 -8.01 9.47
N GLN A 157 -20.55 -6.73 9.08
CA GLN A 157 -20.20 -6.35 7.71
C GLN A 157 -18.70 -6.58 7.45
N PRO A 158 -18.31 -6.90 6.21
CA PRO A 158 -16.91 -7.02 5.84
C PRO A 158 -16.11 -5.76 6.18
N TRP A 159 -14.96 -5.94 6.80
CA TRP A 159 -14.01 -4.87 7.12
C TRP A 159 -12.61 -5.33 6.75
N MET A 160 -12.08 -4.78 5.66
CA MET A 160 -10.87 -5.26 5.01
C MET A 160 -9.84 -4.15 4.85
N SER A 161 -8.58 -4.52 4.90
CA SER A 161 -7.43 -3.70 4.56
C SER A 161 -6.22 -4.60 4.29
N VAL A 162 -5.06 -4.00 4.12
CA VAL A 162 -3.79 -4.72 3.95
C VAL A 162 -2.77 -4.15 4.93
N ALA A 163 -1.92 -5.01 5.46
CA ALA A 163 -0.68 -4.63 6.14
C ALA A 163 0.50 -5.15 5.31
N CYS A 164 1.50 -4.29 5.08
CA CYS A 164 2.70 -4.67 4.32
C CYS A 164 3.91 -4.94 5.22
N GLN A 165 3.77 -4.81 6.54
CA GLN A 165 4.84 -4.95 7.53
C GLN A 165 5.60 -6.27 7.34
N GLY A 166 6.92 -6.17 7.25
CA GLY A 166 7.80 -7.33 7.08
C GLY A 166 7.75 -8.01 5.71
N LEU A 167 6.69 -7.87 4.92
CA LEU A 167 6.50 -8.55 3.63
C LEU A 167 6.63 -7.65 2.40
N GLY A 168 6.31 -6.36 2.51
CA GLY A 168 6.27 -5.44 1.37
C GLY A 168 4.95 -5.46 0.59
N ALA A 169 4.87 -4.62 -0.44
CA ALA A 169 3.69 -4.41 -1.26
C ALA A 169 3.31 -5.63 -2.11
N SER A 170 4.29 -6.42 -2.51
CA SER A 170 4.10 -7.63 -3.32
C SER A 170 3.25 -8.72 -2.63
N VAL A 171 2.89 -8.52 -1.37
CA VAL A 171 1.94 -9.42 -0.66
C VAL A 171 0.55 -9.40 -1.27
N TRP A 172 0.16 -8.34 -1.99
CA TRP A 172 -1.19 -8.24 -2.53
C TRP A 172 -1.29 -7.75 -3.99
N TYR A 173 -0.26 -7.12 -4.55
CA TYR A 173 -0.25 -6.75 -5.98
C TYR A 173 1.14 -6.88 -6.58
N PRO A 174 1.25 -7.17 -7.89
CA PRO A 174 2.53 -7.24 -8.59
C PRO A 174 3.22 -5.87 -8.64
N CYS A 175 4.46 -5.79 -8.15
CA CYS A 175 5.24 -4.55 -8.11
C CYS A 175 6.74 -4.81 -8.24
N LYS A 176 7.52 -3.75 -8.29
CA LYS A 176 8.95 -3.75 -7.96
C LYS A 176 9.04 -3.48 -6.45
N ASP A 177 9.13 -4.54 -5.66
CA ASP A 177 9.06 -4.45 -4.20
C ASP A 177 10.42 -4.09 -3.60
N HIS A 178 10.83 -2.84 -3.79
CA HIS A 178 12.06 -2.29 -3.26
C HIS A 178 11.80 -0.92 -2.63
N GLN A 179 12.29 -0.70 -1.42
CA GLN A 179 12.00 0.51 -0.64
C GLN A 179 12.49 1.83 -1.27
N SER A 180 13.52 1.77 -2.13
CA SER A 180 14.02 2.96 -2.83
C SER A 180 13.23 3.31 -4.09
N ASP A 181 12.19 2.53 -4.43
CA ASP A 181 11.37 2.77 -5.61
C ASP A 181 10.08 3.49 -5.19
N GLU A 182 10.07 4.79 -5.34
CA GLU A 182 8.94 5.67 -5.03
C GLU A 182 8.44 6.30 -6.34
N PRO A 183 7.37 5.78 -6.95
CA PRO A 183 6.82 6.31 -8.19
C PRO A 183 6.60 7.82 -8.13
N GLU A 184 7.38 8.61 -8.87
CA GLU A 184 7.35 10.08 -8.81
C GLU A 184 6.07 10.69 -9.35
N GLU A 185 5.35 9.98 -10.22
CA GLU A 185 4.05 10.39 -10.75
C GLU A 185 2.89 9.81 -9.89
N GLY A 186 3.24 9.30 -8.70
CA GLY A 186 2.29 8.76 -7.75
C GLY A 186 1.62 7.46 -8.18
N ALA A 187 0.40 7.26 -7.71
CA ALA A 187 -0.37 6.04 -7.97
C ALA A 187 -1.87 6.32 -8.08
N GLN A 188 -2.56 5.42 -8.78
CA GLN A 188 -4.01 5.35 -8.77
C GLN A 188 -4.45 3.99 -8.29
N LEU A 189 -5.39 3.95 -7.35
CA LEU A 189 -5.99 2.73 -6.84
C LEU A 189 -7.50 2.77 -7.08
N THR A 190 -7.99 1.82 -7.86
CA THR A 190 -9.42 1.57 -8.06
C THR A 190 -9.80 0.29 -7.32
N ILE A 191 -10.81 0.38 -6.48
CA ILE A 191 -11.31 -0.74 -5.69
C ILE A 191 -12.76 -0.99 -6.09
N GLN A 192 -13.08 -2.23 -6.45
CA GLN A 192 -14.42 -2.62 -6.84
C GLN A 192 -15.05 -3.48 -5.75
N VAL A 193 -16.23 -3.10 -5.26
CA VAL A 193 -16.95 -3.83 -4.22
C VAL A 193 -18.40 -4.08 -4.63
N PRO A 194 -19.04 -5.19 -4.17
CA PRO A 194 -20.42 -5.49 -4.49
C PRO A 194 -21.39 -4.35 -4.07
N LYS A 195 -22.35 -4.02 -4.94
CA LYS A 195 -23.33 -2.95 -4.67
C LYS A 195 -24.30 -3.27 -3.53
N ASP A 196 -24.57 -4.54 -3.30
CA ASP A 196 -25.55 -5.04 -2.32
C ASP A 196 -25.04 -5.01 -0.87
N LYS A 197 -23.77 -4.68 -0.64
CA LYS A 197 -23.14 -4.75 0.70
C LYS A 197 -22.98 -3.40 1.40
N ASN A 198 -23.42 -2.27 0.84
CA ASN A 198 -23.22 -0.92 1.38
C ASN A 198 -21.75 -0.60 1.72
N LEU A 199 -20.81 -1.26 1.06
CA LEU A 199 -19.39 -1.06 1.30
C LEU A 199 -18.89 0.18 0.58
N ILE A 200 -18.04 0.94 1.28
CA ILE A 200 -17.25 2.04 0.74
C ILE A 200 -15.80 1.63 0.76
N ALA A 201 -15.07 1.96 -0.31
CA ALA A 201 -13.66 1.71 -0.39
C ALA A 201 -12.87 3.03 -0.48
N ILE A 202 -11.81 3.12 0.32
CA ILE A 202 -10.94 4.29 0.45
C ILE A 202 -9.51 3.88 0.08
N GLY A 203 -8.84 4.75 -0.65
CA GLY A 203 -7.41 4.66 -0.96
C GLY A 203 -6.69 5.94 -0.61
N ASN A 204 -5.41 5.99 -0.91
CA ASN A 204 -4.55 7.14 -0.68
C ASN A 204 -4.90 8.29 -1.63
N GLY A 205 -4.69 9.52 -1.18
CA GLY A 205 -4.85 10.71 -2.01
C GLY A 205 -6.28 11.20 -2.14
N ARG A 206 -6.65 11.66 -3.33
CA ARG A 206 -7.96 12.25 -3.60
C ARG A 206 -8.84 11.30 -4.39
N LYS A 207 -10.15 11.31 -4.09
CA LYS A 207 -11.13 10.58 -4.89
C LYS A 207 -11.18 11.18 -6.29
N VAL A 208 -11.00 10.33 -7.30
CA VAL A 208 -11.13 10.71 -8.71
C VAL A 208 -12.57 10.55 -9.15
N ALA A 209 -13.05 11.47 -10.00
CA ALA A 209 -14.37 11.34 -10.60
C ALA A 209 -14.45 10.06 -11.44
N GLU A 210 -15.48 9.26 -11.21
CA GLU A 210 -15.72 8.06 -12.01
C GLU A 210 -16.09 8.49 -13.43
N THR A 211 -15.19 8.27 -14.40
CA THR A 211 -15.59 8.27 -15.80
C THR A 211 -16.46 7.05 -16.06
N ASN A 212 -17.51 7.20 -16.84
CA ASN A 212 -18.53 6.19 -17.19
C ASN A 212 -17.91 4.92 -17.81
N MET A 213 -17.12 4.18 -17.05
CA MET A 213 -16.71 2.84 -17.46
C MET A 213 -17.88 1.89 -17.24
N VAL A 214 -18.22 1.12 -18.27
CA VAL A 214 -19.27 0.11 -18.22
C VAL A 214 -18.98 -0.83 -17.04
N ASN A 215 -19.87 -0.82 -16.07
CA ASN A 215 -19.78 -1.67 -14.88
C ASN A 215 -20.33 -3.06 -15.23
N ILE A 216 -19.48 -3.93 -15.74
CA ILE A 216 -19.84 -5.25 -16.25
C ILE A 216 -20.32 -6.18 -15.13
N ASN A 217 -19.91 -5.95 -13.87
CA ASN A 217 -20.09 -6.89 -12.76
C ASN A 217 -21.02 -6.40 -11.63
N ASN A 218 -21.83 -5.37 -11.86
CA ASN A 218 -22.71 -4.79 -10.83
C ASN A 218 -21.98 -4.38 -9.53
N ASN A 219 -20.74 -3.91 -9.63
CA ASN A 219 -19.93 -3.42 -8.52
C ASN A 219 -19.95 -1.89 -8.42
N ASN A 220 -19.81 -1.35 -7.21
CA ASN A 220 -19.42 0.03 -7.00
C ASN A 220 -17.90 0.15 -7.21
N ARG A 221 -17.46 1.21 -7.88
CA ARG A 221 -16.05 1.51 -8.12
C ARG A 221 -15.66 2.75 -7.33
N PHE A 222 -14.54 2.68 -6.63
CA PHE A 222 -13.96 3.79 -5.88
C PHE A 222 -12.53 3.99 -6.36
N SER A 223 -12.28 5.10 -7.05
CA SER A 223 -10.96 5.42 -7.60
C SER A 223 -10.34 6.57 -6.82
N TRP A 224 -9.10 6.37 -6.39
CA TRP A 224 -8.29 7.30 -5.62
C TRP A 224 -6.96 7.53 -6.30
N GLN A 225 -6.42 8.74 -6.20
CA GLN A 225 -5.17 9.11 -6.84
C GLN A 225 -4.28 9.90 -5.89
N VAL A 226 -3.02 9.49 -5.86
CA VAL A 226 -1.89 10.23 -5.28
C VAL A 226 -1.09 10.83 -6.42
N THR A 227 -0.66 12.07 -6.28
CA THR A 227 0.15 12.80 -7.26
C THR A 227 1.58 13.01 -6.78
N ASN A 228 1.81 12.99 -5.47
CA ASN A 228 3.16 13.02 -4.91
C ASN A 228 3.83 11.64 -5.03
N PRO A 229 5.17 11.56 -5.00
CA PRO A 229 5.87 10.30 -4.86
C PRO A 229 5.33 9.49 -3.66
N ILE A 230 5.12 8.20 -3.86
CA ILE A 230 4.57 7.31 -2.83
C ILE A 230 5.30 5.96 -2.83
N ASN A 231 5.79 5.55 -1.67
CA ASN A 231 6.36 4.21 -1.54
C ASN A 231 5.30 3.14 -1.76
N SER A 232 5.65 2.08 -2.46
CA SER A 232 4.72 1.01 -2.87
C SER A 232 3.94 0.40 -1.71
N TYR A 233 4.54 0.25 -0.53
CA TYR A 233 3.87 -0.32 0.65
C TYR A 233 2.78 0.60 1.24
N ASN A 234 2.82 1.89 0.92
CA ASN A 234 1.82 2.87 1.37
C ASN A 234 0.52 2.84 0.55
N ILE A 235 0.52 2.19 -0.63
CA ILE A 235 -0.68 2.09 -1.46
C ILE A 235 -1.60 1.03 -0.87
N ILE A 236 -2.64 1.46 -0.13
CA ILE A 236 -3.46 0.57 0.70
C ILE A 236 -4.95 0.78 0.46
N PRO A 237 -5.72 -0.31 0.22
CA PRO A 237 -7.17 -0.28 0.24
C PRO A 237 -7.72 -0.38 1.68
N TYR A 238 -8.76 0.40 1.98
CA TYR A 238 -9.61 0.25 3.17
C TYR A 238 -11.05 0.04 2.70
N ILE A 239 -11.71 -1.01 3.16
CA ILE A 239 -13.04 -1.39 2.70
C ILE A 239 -13.91 -1.74 3.90
N GLY A 240 -15.08 -1.11 4.00
CA GLY A 240 -16.00 -1.33 5.13
C GLY A 240 -17.31 -0.55 4.97
N ASP A 241 -18.22 -0.68 5.94
CA ASP A 241 -19.40 0.18 6.04
C ASP A 241 -19.01 1.54 6.62
N TYR A 242 -18.26 2.31 5.82
CA TYR A 242 -17.75 3.60 6.22
C TYR A 242 -18.77 4.72 6.02
N VAL A 243 -18.64 5.73 6.89
CA VAL A 243 -19.18 7.08 6.71
C VAL A 243 -18.03 8.07 6.79
N GLY A 244 -18.16 9.21 6.12
CA GLY A 244 -17.09 10.20 6.12
C GLY A 244 -17.61 11.62 6.19
N TRP A 245 -16.75 12.52 6.69
CA TRP A 245 -16.94 13.96 6.65
C TRP A 245 -15.63 14.65 6.30
N LYS A 246 -15.69 15.94 6.01
CA LYS A 246 -14.54 16.74 5.61
C LYS A 246 -14.48 18.02 6.40
N GLU A 247 -13.27 18.53 6.58
CA GLU A 247 -12.99 19.88 7.05
C GLU A 247 -11.79 20.47 6.32
N THR A 248 -11.52 21.74 6.56
CA THR A 248 -10.35 22.41 5.98
C THR A 248 -9.48 22.94 7.11
N TYR A 249 -8.22 22.55 7.12
CA TYR A 249 -7.19 23.09 8.01
C TYR A 249 -6.43 24.23 7.31
N LYS A 250 -6.18 25.33 8.02
CA LYS A 250 -5.37 26.45 7.55
C LYS A 250 -3.94 26.26 8.06
N GLY A 251 -3.13 25.54 7.30
CA GLY A 251 -1.75 25.26 7.65
C GLY A 251 -0.74 26.18 6.96
N LEU A 252 0.54 25.86 7.10
CA LEU A 252 1.66 26.69 6.62
C LEU A 252 1.71 26.86 5.10
N LYS A 253 1.26 25.89 4.31
CA LYS A 253 1.14 25.97 2.84
C LYS A 253 -0.24 26.43 2.36
N GLY A 254 -1.10 26.90 3.26
CA GLY A 254 -2.45 27.33 2.92
C GLY A 254 -3.53 26.36 3.38
N LYS A 255 -4.56 26.15 2.53
CA LYS A 255 -5.68 25.27 2.87
C LYS A 255 -5.32 23.81 2.62
N LEU A 256 -5.42 22.97 3.65
CA LEU A 256 -5.33 21.52 3.58
C LEU A 256 -6.71 20.90 3.75
N ASP A 257 -7.15 20.11 2.78
CA ASP A 257 -8.39 19.35 2.91
C ASP A 257 -8.14 18.13 3.80
N ILE A 258 -8.92 18.02 4.86
CA ILE A 258 -8.94 16.85 5.75
C ILE A 258 -10.20 16.04 5.47
N SER A 259 -10.06 14.73 5.38
CA SER A 259 -11.17 13.79 5.26
C SER A 259 -11.09 12.74 6.36
N TYR A 260 -12.21 12.39 6.92
CA TYR A 260 -12.34 11.36 7.94
C TYR A 260 -13.23 10.25 7.43
N TRP A 261 -12.79 8.99 7.63
CA TRP A 261 -13.53 7.81 7.20
C TRP A 261 -13.56 6.81 8.34
N VAL A 262 -14.73 6.55 8.87
CA VAL A 262 -14.92 5.68 10.04
C VAL A 262 -16.08 4.73 9.84
N LEU A 263 -16.07 3.60 10.52
CA LEU A 263 -17.22 2.70 10.52
C LEU A 263 -18.46 3.45 11.00
N ARG A 264 -19.59 3.20 10.35
CA ARG A 264 -20.87 3.84 10.69
C ARG A 264 -21.23 3.70 12.15
N SER A 265 -20.96 2.53 12.74
CA SER A 265 -21.20 2.24 14.15
C SER A 265 -20.37 3.08 15.14
N ASP A 266 -19.24 3.60 14.70
CA ASP A 266 -18.31 4.35 15.56
C ASP A 266 -18.32 5.88 15.30
N SER A 267 -19.17 6.34 14.38
CA SER A 267 -19.17 7.73 13.90
C SER A 267 -19.26 8.77 15.03
N ALA A 268 -20.11 8.54 16.04
CA ALA A 268 -20.26 9.48 17.16
C ALA A 268 -18.99 9.63 17.99
N LYS A 269 -18.31 8.51 18.28
CA LYS A 269 -17.01 8.49 19.01
C LYS A 269 -15.92 9.18 18.19
N ALA A 270 -15.91 8.89 16.89
CA ALA A 270 -14.92 9.42 15.97
C ALA A 270 -15.01 10.92 15.80
N VAL A 271 -16.21 11.48 15.68
CA VAL A 271 -16.43 12.93 15.60
C VAL A 271 -15.85 13.64 16.82
N GLU A 272 -16.03 13.07 18.01
CA GLU A 272 -15.46 13.66 19.24
C GLU A 272 -13.94 13.54 19.25
N GLN A 273 -13.41 12.36 18.95
CA GLN A 273 -11.98 12.09 19.01
C GLN A 273 -11.19 12.92 17.99
N PHE A 274 -11.68 13.02 16.77
CA PHE A 274 -10.95 13.68 15.68
C PHE A 274 -10.97 15.22 15.74
N LYS A 275 -11.65 15.82 16.71
CA LYS A 275 -11.46 17.24 17.04
C LYS A 275 -10.00 17.58 17.42
N GLN A 276 -9.20 16.56 17.74
CA GLN A 276 -7.78 16.72 18.06
C GLN A 276 -6.90 16.88 16.81
N VAL A 277 -7.35 16.40 15.63
CA VAL A 277 -6.53 16.35 14.41
C VAL A 277 -6.00 17.72 13.96
N PRO A 278 -6.79 18.80 13.91
CA PRO A 278 -6.24 20.10 13.53
C PRO A 278 -5.13 20.61 14.48
N LYS A 279 -5.26 20.35 15.78
CA LYS A 279 -4.25 20.73 16.77
C LYS A 279 -2.99 19.88 16.67
N MET A 280 -3.14 18.61 16.33
CA MET A 280 -2.01 17.72 16.03
C MET A 280 -1.23 18.22 14.81
N LEU A 281 -1.93 18.57 13.74
CA LEU A 281 -1.31 19.13 12.53
C LEU A 281 -0.60 20.47 12.83
N GLU A 282 -1.20 21.35 13.63
CA GLU A 282 -0.57 22.58 14.08
C GLU A 282 0.74 22.31 14.83
N ALA A 283 0.75 21.35 15.75
CA ALA A 283 1.94 20.96 16.49
C ALA A 283 3.02 20.34 15.57
N PHE A 284 2.62 19.49 14.63
CA PHE A 284 3.55 18.88 13.67
C PHE A 284 4.13 19.93 12.71
N GLU A 285 3.31 20.86 12.21
CA GLU A 285 3.81 21.94 11.36
C GLU A 285 4.76 22.88 12.10
N TYR A 286 4.53 23.12 13.39
CA TYR A 286 5.43 23.92 14.21
C TYR A 286 6.81 23.28 14.36
N TRP A 287 6.89 21.95 14.58
CA TRP A 287 8.15 21.26 14.85
C TRP A 287 8.86 20.74 13.60
N PHE A 288 8.11 20.34 12.57
CA PHE A 288 8.63 19.63 11.41
C PHE A 288 8.42 20.38 10.09
N GLY A 289 7.74 21.52 10.10
CA GLY A 289 7.36 22.24 8.90
C GLY A 289 6.04 21.73 8.30
N PRO A 290 5.65 22.32 7.13
CA PRO A 290 4.35 22.04 6.55
C PRO A 290 4.16 20.57 6.19
N TYR A 291 2.95 20.04 6.38
CA TYR A 291 2.59 18.70 5.90
C TYR A 291 3.01 18.55 4.42
N PRO A 292 3.75 17.50 4.04
CA PRO A 292 4.39 17.47 2.73
C PRO A 292 3.43 17.24 1.56
N PHE A 293 2.27 16.58 1.77
CA PHE A 293 1.38 16.05 0.72
C PHE A 293 0.06 16.85 0.60
N TYR A 294 0.13 18.19 0.57
CA TYR A 294 -1.05 19.07 0.46
C TYR A 294 -1.90 18.79 -0.77
N GLU A 295 -1.26 18.46 -1.90
CA GLU A 295 -1.92 18.15 -3.16
C GLU A 295 -2.81 16.90 -3.04
N ASP A 296 -2.39 15.94 -2.25
CA ASP A 296 -3.10 14.67 -2.05
C ASP A 296 -4.11 14.72 -0.89
N GLY A 297 -4.07 15.81 -0.07
CA GLY A 297 -4.91 15.95 1.10
C GLY A 297 -4.47 15.07 2.28
N PHE A 298 -5.19 15.19 3.38
CA PHE A 298 -4.95 14.42 4.61
C PHE A 298 -6.20 13.60 4.94
N GLN A 299 -6.06 12.32 5.16
CA GLN A 299 -7.17 11.46 5.54
C GLN A 299 -6.82 10.67 6.80
N MET A 300 -7.77 10.59 7.73
CA MET A 300 -7.77 9.61 8.83
C MET A 300 -8.78 8.52 8.50
N VAL A 301 -8.32 7.28 8.42
CA VAL A 301 -9.17 6.14 8.06
C VAL A 301 -9.16 5.11 9.18
N GLN A 302 -10.31 4.86 9.79
CA GLN A 302 -10.44 3.79 10.79
C GLN A 302 -10.08 2.45 10.16
N SER A 303 -9.10 1.76 10.73
CA SER A 303 -8.55 0.53 10.20
C SER A 303 -8.84 -0.68 11.11
N PRO A 304 -8.88 -1.91 10.56
CA PRO A 304 -9.03 -3.14 11.32
C PRO A 304 -7.79 -3.54 12.12
N HIS A 305 -6.78 -2.70 12.17
CA HIS A 305 -5.50 -2.89 12.86
C HIS A 305 -5.05 -1.59 13.54
N LEU A 306 -4.00 -1.65 14.35
CA LEU A 306 -3.39 -0.47 14.97
C LEU A 306 -2.90 0.52 13.91
N GLY A 307 -2.68 1.76 14.33
CA GLY A 307 -2.28 2.86 13.44
C GLY A 307 -1.06 2.54 12.59
N MET A 308 -1.06 3.05 11.36
CA MET A 308 0.04 2.98 10.39
C MET A 308 0.13 4.31 9.64
N GLU A 309 1.35 4.70 9.31
CA GLU A 309 1.73 5.97 8.67
C GLU A 309 1.43 6.04 7.16
N HIS A 310 0.43 5.35 6.66
CA HIS A 310 0.13 5.31 5.22
C HIS A 310 -0.08 6.71 4.66
N GLN A 311 0.73 7.09 3.68
CA GLN A 311 0.77 8.43 3.09
C GLN A 311 -0.62 8.89 2.64
N SER A 312 -1.04 10.09 3.08
CA SER A 312 -2.33 10.73 2.78
C SER A 312 -3.60 9.93 3.13
N ALA A 313 -3.48 8.71 3.67
CA ALA A 313 -4.60 7.89 4.18
C ALA A 313 -4.16 7.13 5.44
N ILE A 314 -3.93 7.88 6.51
CA ILE A 314 -3.37 7.37 7.76
C ILE A 314 -4.35 6.38 8.40
N ALA A 315 -3.86 5.17 8.70
CA ALA A 315 -4.64 4.16 9.40
C ALA A 315 -4.83 4.55 10.88
N TYR A 316 -6.06 4.61 11.33
CA TYR A 316 -6.40 4.86 12.73
C TYR A 316 -7.00 3.60 13.36
N GLY A 317 -6.41 3.09 14.41
CA GLY A 317 -6.78 1.80 15.00
C GLY A 317 -6.83 1.74 16.52
N ASN A 318 -6.86 2.87 17.25
CA ASN A 318 -6.81 2.84 18.71
C ASN A 318 -8.20 2.82 19.40
N GLN A 319 -9.28 2.59 18.66
CA GLN A 319 -10.64 2.45 19.17
C GLN A 319 -11.21 3.73 19.83
N PHE A 320 -10.74 4.91 19.42
CA PHE A 320 -11.17 6.21 19.94
C PHE A 320 -10.96 6.38 21.45
N LYS A 321 -9.84 5.84 21.97
CA LYS A 321 -9.44 5.95 23.36
C LYS A 321 -8.30 6.93 23.50
N ASN A 322 -8.44 7.87 24.43
CA ASN A 322 -7.32 8.73 24.77
C ASN A 322 -6.24 7.93 25.51
N GLY A 323 -4.99 8.19 25.13
CA GLY A 323 -3.82 7.61 25.78
C GLY A 323 -3.44 8.34 27.07
N TYR A 324 -2.18 8.22 27.43
CA TYR A 324 -1.59 8.94 28.58
C TYR A 324 -1.80 10.44 28.39
N PHE A 325 -2.05 11.21 29.39
CA PHE A 325 -2.41 12.64 29.34
C PHE A 325 -3.77 12.99 28.71
N GLY A 326 -4.68 12.04 28.51
CA GLY A 326 -6.02 12.28 27.99
C GLY A 326 -6.07 12.73 26.52
N ARG A 327 -5.04 12.42 25.75
CA ARG A 327 -4.94 12.67 24.30
C ARG A 327 -4.57 11.39 23.58
N ASP A 328 -4.90 11.30 22.30
CA ASP A 328 -4.71 10.11 21.45
C ASP A 328 -3.93 10.44 20.22
N LEU A 329 -3.23 11.30 19.97
CA LEU A 329 -2.57 11.56 18.68
C LEU A 329 -1.05 11.67 18.82
#